data_61c9f609fad670cf39d70a11ddb245c5
#
_entry.id   61c9f609fad670cf39d70a11ddb245c5
#
_cell.length_a   1.000
_cell.length_b   1.000
_cell.length_c   1.000
_cell.angle_alpha   90.00
_cell.angle_beta   90.00
_cell.angle_gamma   90.00
#
_symmetry.space_group_name_H-M   'P 1'
#
loop_
_entity.id
_entity.type
_entity.pdbx_description
1 polymer ?
#
loop_
_entity_poly.entity_id
_entity_poly.type
_entity_poly.pdbx_seq_one_letter_code
_entity_poly.pdbx_strand_id
1 'polypeptide(L)'
;GAPNFKEALRYGTEVFHHLKSVLDQRDLNTAVGDEGGFAPDLSSNEEAIQVIIEAIENAGYIPGKDIYIGIDAASSEFYENGTYNLSSEGVSLSSEEFTNYLASWVEKYPIISIEDGMDENDWSGWKMLTKKLSKKVQLVGDDLFVTNSKILNQGIGKGIANSILIKVNQIGTLTETFAAMKMALSAGYTCVMSHRSGETEDTTIADLSVATSCGQIKTGSLSRSDRLAKYNRLLRIEEELGSNAVYPGLDAFKNLSI
;
A
#
# COMPACT_ATOMS: atom_id res chain seq x y z
N GLY A 1 -6.45 14.32 0.35
CA GLY A 1 -7.12 15.60 0.64
C GLY A 1 -6.62 16.30 1.90
N ALA A 2 -5.86 15.62 2.77
CA ALA A 2 -5.32 16.24 3.97
C ALA A 2 -4.27 17.32 3.63
N PRO A 3 -4.28 18.48 4.31
CA PRO A 3 -3.37 19.58 4.01
C PRO A 3 -1.96 19.39 4.61
N ASN A 4 -1.78 18.50 5.56
CA ASN A 4 -0.53 18.22 6.25
C ASN A 4 -0.58 16.83 6.88
N PHE A 5 0.55 16.34 7.40
CA PHE A 5 0.62 14.99 7.97
C PHE A 5 -0.25 14.82 9.23
N LYS A 6 -0.29 15.83 10.10
CA LYS A 6 -1.13 15.80 11.31
C LYS A 6 -2.61 15.58 10.97
N GLU A 7 -3.13 16.29 9.97
CA GLU A 7 -4.50 16.11 9.51
C GLU A 7 -4.69 14.74 8.82
N ALA A 8 -3.73 14.29 8.02
CA ALA A 8 -3.77 12.96 7.42
C ALA A 8 -3.89 11.86 8.48
N LEU A 9 -3.11 11.96 9.57
CA LEU A 9 -3.16 11.04 10.70
C LEU A 9 -4.52 11.11 11.43
N ARG A 10 -5.09 12.31 11.59
CA ARG A 10 -6.43 12.49 12.15
C ARG A 10 -7.48 11.79 11.27
N TYR A 11 -7.45 12.01 9.95
CA TYR A 11 -8.37 11.36 9.01
C TYR A 11 -8.30 9.83 9.15
N GLY A 12 -7.10 9.27 9.13
CA GLY A 12 -6.91 7.83 9.30
C GLY A 12 -7.42 7.31 10.63
N THR A 13 -7.21 8.06 11.73
CA THR A 13 -7.69 7.69 13.07
C THR A 13 -9.22 7.68 13.14
N GLU A 14 -9.87 8.68 12.59
CA GLU A 14 -11.33 8.77 12.56
C GLU A 14 -11.93 7.64 11.72
N VAL A 15 -11.36 7.36 10.55
CA VAL A 15 -11.79 6.21 9.72
C VAL A 15 -11.58 4.88 10.44
N PHE A 16 -10.45 4.69 11.14
CA PHE A 16 -10.20 3.47 11.92
C PHE A 16 -11.30 3.24 12.97
N HIS A 17 -11.71 4.27 13.71
CA HIS A 17 -12.76 4.15 14.71
C HIS A 17 -14.14 3.94 14.10
N HIS A 18 -14.44 4.58 12.97
CA HIS A 18 -15.68 4.32 12.23
C HIS A 18 -15.72 2.91 11.64
N LEU A 19 -14.58 2.41 11.12
CA LEU A 19 -14.47 1.04 10.64
C LEU A 19 -14.76 0.03 11.75
N LYS A 20 -14.20 0.26 12.95
CA LYS A 20 -14.54 -0.55 14.11
C LYS A 20 -16.05 -0.58 14.37
N SER A 21 -16.69 0.58 14.35
CA SER A 21 -18.13 0.68 14.59
C SER A 21 -18.96 -0.01 13.51
N VAL A 22 -18.56 0.07 12.25
CA VAL A 22 -19.22 -0.64 11.14
C VAL A 22 -19.13 -2.14 11.32
N LEU A 23 -17.95 -2.66 11.71
CA LEU A 23 -17.75 -4.08 11.98
C LEU A 23 -18.55 -4.56 13.19
N ASP A 24 -18.54 -3.80 14.30
CA ASP A 24 -19.33 -4.11 15.50
C ASP A 24 -20.83 -4.16 15.20
N GLN A 25 -21.37 -3.26 14.36
CA GLN A 25 -22.78 -3.25 13.94
C GLN A 25 -23.16 -4.45 13.07
N ARG A 26 -22.18 -5.09 12.46
CA ARG A 26 -22.36 -6.31 11.64
C ARG A 26 -22.06 -7.59 12.42
N ASP A 27 -21.86 -7.50 13.74
CA ASP A 27 -21.43 -8.61 14.61
C ASP A 27 -20.13 -9.29 14.13
N LEU A 28 -19.23 -8.52 13.48
CA LEU A 28 -17.94 -8.99 13.00
C LEU A 28 -16.83 -8.76 14.02
N ASN A 29 -15.78 -9.57 13.95
CA ASN A 29 -14.64 -9.48 14.86
C ASN A 29 -13.86 -8.16 14.67
N THR A 30 -13.62 -7.44 15.78
CA THR A 30 -12.84 -6.20 15.81
C THR A 30 -11.49 -6.35 16.53
N ALA A 31 -11.00 -7.57 16.73
CA ALA A 31 -9.63 -7.79 17.14
C ALA A 31 -8.67 -7.37 16.02
N VAL A 32 -7.51 -6.84 16.41
CA VAL A 32 -6.50 -6.38 15.46
C VAL A 32 -5.43 -7.44 15.24
N GLY A 33 -4.98 -7.57 13.99
CA GLY A 33 -3.83 -8.40 13.62
C GLY A 33 -2.48 -7.76 13.96
N ASP A 34 -1.42 -8.38 13.47
CA ASP A 34 -0.04 -7.96 13.77
C ASP A 34 0.28 -6.55 13.28
N GLU A 35 -0.30 -6.14 12.17
CA GLU A 35 -0.12 -4.80 11.61
C GLU A 35 -1.12 -3.75 12.16
N GLY A 36 -1.93 -4.13 13.15
CA GLY A 36 -2.85 -3.23 13.83
C GLY A 36 -4.18 -3.00 13.12
N GLY A 37 -4.42 -3.61 11.96
CA GLY A 37 -5.69 -3.58 11.25
C GLY A 37 -6.67 -4.63 11.73
N PHE A 38 -7.96 -4.47 11.43
CA PHE A 38 -8.98 -5.48 11.69
C PHE A 38 -8.89 -6.63 10.69
N ALA A 39 -9.23 -7.84 11.14
CA ALA A 39 -9.25 -9.05 10.32
C ALA A 39 -10.60 -9.77 10.51
N PRO A 40 -11.71 -9.18 10.07
CA PRO A 40 -13.03 -9.80 10.12
C PRO A 40 -13.15 -10.92 9.09
N ASP A 41 -14.02 -11.89 9.35
CA ASP A 41 -14.40 -12.92 8.38
C ASP A 41 -15.47 -12.36 7.44
N LEU A 42 -15.04 -11.87 6.29
CA LEU A 42 -15.88 -11.28 5.25
C LEU A 42 -16.22 -12.32 4.17
N SER A 43 -17.33 -12.12 3.47
CA SER A 43 -17.83 -13.05 2.45
C SER A 43 -17.04 -12.99 1.13
N SER A 44 -16.35 -11.86 0.86
CA SER A 44 -15.57 -11.66 -0.35
C SER A 44 -14.49 -10.60 -0.14
N ASN A 45 -13.50 -10.58 -1.03
CA ASN A 45 -12.47 -9.52 -1.04
C ASN A 45 -13.09 -8.15 -1.35
N GLU A 46 -14.09 -8.09 -2.21
CA GLU A 46 -14.77 -6.82 -2.55
C GLU A 46 -15.52 -6.25 -1.35
N GLU A 47 -16.09 -7.09 -0.48
CA GLU A 47 -16.75 -6.64 0.74
C GLU A 47 -15.79 -5.84 1.64
N ALA A 48 -14.51 -6.20 1.70
CA ALA A 48 -13.52 -5.44 2.46
C ALA A 48 -13.40 -3.98 1.96
N ILE A 49 -13.39 -3.79 0.64
CA ILE A 49 -13.37 -2.44 0.04
C ILE A 49 -14.64 -1.68 0.40
N GLN A 50 -15.80 -2.32 0.31
CA GLN A 50 -17.10 -1.69 0.60
C GLN A 50 -17.21 -1.24 2.05
N VAL A 51 -16.77 -2.08 3.00
CA VAL A 51 -16.78 -1.77 4.44
C VAL A 51 -15.84 -0.61 4.76
N ILE A 52 -14.68 -0.52 4.10
CA ILE A 52 -13.75 0.61 4.25
C ILE A 52 -14.37 1.89 3.69
N ILE A 53 -15.01 1.84 2.53
CA ILE A 53 -15.70 3.00 1.94
C ILE A 53 -16.81 3.50 2.88
N GLU A 54 -17.64 2.60 3.41
CA GLU A 54 -18.67 2.96 4.40
C GLU A 54 -18.07 3.66 5.63
N ALA A 55 -16.92 3.16 6.11
CA ALA A 55 -16.23 3.78 7.24
C ALA A 55 -15.68 5.17 6.91
N ILE A 56 -15.16 5.39 5.68
CA ILE A 56 -14.69 6.70 5.21
C ILE A 56 -15.85 7.69 5.16
N GLU A 57 -16.99 7.29 4.60
CA GLU A 57 -18.19 8.11 4.49
C GLU A 57 -18.80 8.43 5.86
N ASN A 58 -18.86 7.44 6.76
CA ASN A 58 -19.33 7.62 8.14
C ASN A 58 -18.42 8.56 8.96
N ALA A 59 -17.14 8.62 8.64
CA ALA A 59 -16.20 9.58 9.22
C ALA A 59 -16.36 11.00 8.64
N GLY A 60 -17.23 11.18 7.65
CA GLY A 60 -17.50 12.48 7.02
C GLY A 60 -16.54 12.85 5.89
N TYR A 61 -15.76 11.89 5.37
CA TYR A 61 -14.83 12.09 4.27
C TYR A 61 -15.38 11.56 2.95
N ILE A 62 -14.86 12.09 1.85
CA ILE A 62 -15.27 11.73 0.48
C ILE A 62 -14.22 10.75 -0.09
N PRO A 63 -14.59 9.46 -0.33
CA PRO A 63 -13.73 8.51 -1.01
C PRO A 63 -13.30 9.04 -2.40
N GLY A 64 -12.03 8.93 -2.71
CA GLY A 64 -11.48 9.42 -3.98
C GLY A 64 -11.23 10.93 -4.07
N LYS A 65 -11.44 11.64 -2.95
CA LYS A 65 -11.11 13.06 -2.83
C LYS A 65 -10.28 13.32 -1.57
N ASP A 66 -10.84 12.96 -0.41
CA ASP A 66 -10.15 13.16 0.87
C ASP A 66 -9.27 11.96 1.22
N ILE A 67 -9.73 10.76 0.89
CA ILE A 67 -9.05 9.49 1.16
C ILE A 67 -9.19 8.57 -0.05
N TYR A 68 -8.08 7.93 -0.43
CA TYR A 68 -8.03 6.89 -1.44
C TYR A 68 -7.77 5.52 -0.79
N ILE A 69 -8.02 4.45 -1.53
CA ILE A 69 -7.76 3.08 -1.08
C ILE A 69 -6.46 2.57 -1.70
N GLY A 70 -5.61 1.97 -0.86
CA GLY A 70 -4.49 1.14 -1.29
C GLY A 70 -4.79 -0.32 -0.95
N ILE A 71 -4.43 -1.22 -1.85
CA ILE A 71 -4.59 -2.67 -1.68
C ILE A 71 -3.21 -3.31 -1.66
N ASP A 72 -2.96 -4.18 -0.72
CA ASP A 72 -1.94 -5.21 -0.79
C ASP A 72 -2.66 -6.54 -1.06
N ALA A 73 -2.55 -7.03 -2.29
CA ALA A 73 -3.23 -8.24 -2.70
C ALA A 73 -2.52 -9.52 -2.23
N ALA A 74 -1.20 -9.41 -1.94
CA ALA A 74 -0.35 -10.53 -1.54
C ALA A 74 -0.58 -11.79 -2.41
N SER A 75 -0.62 -11.62 -3.72
CA SER A 75 -1.18 -12.60 -4.67
C SER A 75 -0.43 -13.93 -4.70
N SER A 76 0.83 -13.96 -4.23
CA SER A 76 1.62 -15.18 -4.10
C SER A 76 1.02 -16.17 -3.09
N GLU A 77 0.23 -15.70 -2.12
CA GLU A 77 -0.40 -16.54 -1.09
C GLU A 77 -1.51 -17.46 -1.65
N PHE A 78 -2.09 -17.12 -2.80
CA PHE A 78 -3.18 -17.88 -3.41
C PHE A 78 -2.93 -18.25 -4.88
N TYR A 79 -1.68 -18.12 -5.36
CA TYR A 79 -1.28 -18.54 -6.70
C TYR A 79 -0.74 -19.96 -6.68
N GLU A 80 -1.41 -20.86 -7.38
CA GLU A 80 -1.00 -22.25 -7.52
C GLU A 80 -1.23 -22.76 -8.94
N ASN A 81 -0.26 -23.51 -9.47
CA ASN A 81 -0.39 -24.20 -10.76
C ASN A 81 -0.79 -23.28 -11.94
N GLY A 82 -0.36 -22.02 -11.90
CA GLY A 82 -0.66 -21.04 -12.96
C GLY A 82 -2.02 -20.34 -12.83
N THR A 83 -2.69 -20.48 -11.69
CA THR A 83 -4.00 -19.85 -11.42
C THR A 83 -4.04 -19.17 -10.05
N TYR A 84 -4.83 -18.12 -9.96
CA TYR A 84 -5.15 -17.38 -8.74
C TYR A 84 -6.44 -17.93 -8.15
N ASN A 85 -6.35 -18.59 -6.98
CA ASN A 85 -7.45 -19.31 -6.36
C ASN A 85 -8.12 -18.48 -5.26
N LEU A 86 -9.22 -17.82 -5.56
CA LEU A 86 -9.99 -17.03 -4.61
C LEU A 86 -10.98 -17.95 -3.87
N SER A 87 -10.50 -18.63 -2.82
CA SER A 87 -11.23 -19.72 -2.15
C SER A 87 -12.57 -19.27 -1.57
N SER A 88 -12.63 -18.06 -0.96
CA SER A 88 -13.87 -17.49 -0.40
C SER A 88 -14.93 -17.21 -1.46
N GLU A 89 -14.52 -16.98 -2.70
CA GLU A 89 -15.39 -16.66 -3.82
C GLU A 89 -15.65 -17.90 -4.72
N GLY A 90 -14.94 -19.00 -4.47
CA GLY A 90 -15.09 -20.25 -5.20
C GLY A 90 -14.64 -20.18 -6.66
N VAL A 91 -13.71 -19.26 -7.00
CA VAL A 91 -13.22 -19.06 -8.36
C VAL A 91 -11.71 -19.26 -8.46
N SER A 92 -11.27 -19.77 -9.63
CA SER A 92 -9.86 -19.86 -10.02
C SER A 92 -9.67 -19.09 -11.31
N LEU A 93 -8.75 -18.14 -11.32
CA LEU A 93 -8.55 -17.19 -12.41
C LEU A 93 -7.16 -17.36 -13.03
N SER A 94 -7.07 -17.29 -14.35
CA SER A 94 -5.82 -17.11 -15.05
C SER A 94 -5.24 -15.71 -14.79
N SER A 95 -3.98 -15.47 -15.14
CA SER A 95 -3.34 -14.16 -14.99
C SER A 95 -4.11 -13.04 -15.74
N GLU A 96 -4.70 -13.35 -16.88
CA GLU A 96 -5.51 -12.37 -17.63
C GLU A 96 -6.84 -12.09 -16.93
N GLU A 97 -7.53 -13.11 -16.46
CA GLU A 97 -8.80 -12.97 -15.72
C GLU A 97 -8.59 -12.23 -14.41
N PHE A 98 -7.51 -12.54 -13.66
CA PHE A 98 -7.19 -11.84 -12.43
C PHE A 98 -6.79 -10.38 -12.68
N THR A 99 -6.06 -10.10 -13.77
CA THR A 99 -5.82 -8.71 -14.21
C THR A 99 -7.14 -7.97 -14.47
N ASN A 100 -8.11 -8.62 -15.11
CA ASN A 100 -9.42 -8.03 -15.37
C ASN A 100 -10.23 -7.83 -14.09
N TYR A 101 -10.14 -8.77 -13.16
CA TYR A 101 -10.76 -8.68 -11.84
C TYR A 101 -10.27 -7.44 -11.08
N LEU A 102 -8.96 -7.26 -10.93
CA LEU A 102 -8.39 -6.07 -10.30
C LEU A 102 -8.73 -4.77 -11.06
N ALA A 103 -8.73 -4.82 -12.39
CA ALA A 103 -9.09 -3.67 -13.21
C ALA A 103 -10.54 -3.23 -13.00
N SER A 104 -11.47 -4.16 -12.81
CA SER A 104 -12.87 -3.84 -12.51
C SER A 104 -13.04 -3.08 -11.20
N TRP A 105 -12.22 -3.39 -10.19
CA TRP A 105 -12.20 -2.65 -8.93
C TRP A 105 -11.65 -1.23 -9.07
N VAL A 106 -10.57 -1.07 -9.86
CA VAL A 106 -10.01 0.26 -10.15
C VAL A 106 -11.01 1.17 -10.88
N GLU A 107 -11.90 0.59 -11.69
CA GLU A 107 -12.97 1.35 -12.36
C GLU A 107 -14.14 1.69 -11.42
N LYS A 108 -14.39 0.85 -10.44
CA LYS A 108 -15.54 0.96 -9.53
C LYS A 108 -15.24 1.75 -8.26
N TYR A 109 -14.02 1.67 -7.74
CA TYR A 109 -13.60 2.19 -6.45
C TYR A 109 -12.42 3.16 -6.57
N PRO A 110 -12.23 4.08 -5.63
CA PRO A 110 -11.13 5.04 -5.64
C PRO A 110 -9.80 4.40 -5.18
N ILE A 111 -9.37 3.37 -5.90
CA ILE A 111 -8.11 2.67 -5.65
C ILE A 111 -6.99 3.42 -6.35
N ILE A 112 -5.94 3.80 -5.60
CA ILE A 112 -4.78 4.54 -6.10
C ILE A 112 -3.51 3.69 -6.14
N SER A 113 -3.46 2.59 -5.37
CA SER A 113 -2.28 1.72 -5.26
C SER A 113 -2.68 0.27 -5.12
N ILE A 114 -1.99 -0.63 -5.82
CA ILE A 114 -2.08 -2.09 -5.68
C ILE A 114 -0.67 -2.62 -5.49
N GLU A 115 -0.43 -3.26 -4.36
CA GLU A 115 0.81 -3.96 -4.02
C GLU A 115 0.63 -5.44 -4.32
N ASP A 116 1.67 -6.05 -4.90
CA ASP A 116 1.74 -7.47 -5.27
C ASP A 116 0.46 -8.01 -5.92
N GLY A 117 -0.01 -7.26 -6.93
CA GLY A 117 -1.21 -7.60 -7.69
C GLY A 117 -1.07 -8.86 -8.56
N MET A 118 0.10 -9.47 -8.62
CA MET A 118 0.40 -10.77 -9.24
C MET A 118 1.43 -11.52 -8.40
N ASP A 119 1.51 -12.85 -8.60
CA ASP A 119 2.56 -13.69 -8.00
C ASP A 119 3.96 -13.20 -8.39
N GLU A 120 4.90 -13.30 -7.47
CA GLU A 120 6.30 -12.86 -7.64
C GLU A 120 7.02 -13.52 -8.81
N ASN A 121 6.58 -14.72 -9.26
CA ASN A 121 7.12 -15.45 -10.39
C ASN A 121 6.30 -15.28 -11.68
N ASP A 122 5.06 -14.75 -11.61
CA ASP A 122 4.21 -14.51 -12.79
C ASP A 122 4.55 -13.18 -13.49
N TRP A 123 5.75 -13.10 -14.03
CA TRP A 123 6.24 -11.91 -14.75
C TRP A 123 5.42 -11.58 -16.02
N SER A 124 4.75 -12.57 -16.59
CA SER A 124 3.84 -12.36 -17.71
C SER A 124 2.53 -11.69 -17.26
N GLY A 125 1.97 -12.14 -16.15
CA GLY A 125 0.82 -11.51 -15.50
C GLY A 125 1.14 -10.08 -15.05
N TRP A 126 2.28 -9.85 -14.42
CA TRP A 126 2.76 -8.51 -14.07
C TRP A 126 2.84 -7.57 -15.29
N LYS A 127 3.31 -8.07 -16.41
CA LYS A 127 3.37 -7.28 -17.64
C LYS A 127 1.97 -6.93 -18.17
N MET A 128 1.02 -7.86 -18.10
CA MET A 128 -0.38 -7.60 -18.47
C MET A 128 -1.02 -6.57 -17.53
N LEU A 129 -0.86 -6.74 -16.22
CA LEU A 129 -1.36 -5.82 -15.21
C LEU A 129 -0.78 -4.41 -15.41
N THR A 130 0.54 -4.32 -15.60
CA THR A 130 1.23 -3.03 -15.81
C THR A 130 0.71 -2.33 -17.07
N LYS A 131 0.60 -3.05 -18.19
CA LYS A 131 0.07 -2.50 -19.42
C LYS A 131 -1.35 -1.95 -19.26
N LYS A 132 -2.17 -2.61 -18.44
CA LYS A 132 -3.58 -2.25 -18.25
C LYS A 132 -3.78 -1.10 -17.27
N LEU A 133 -3.02 -1.06 -16.17
CA LEU A 133 -3.34 -0.20 -15.02
C LEU A 133 -2.28 0.85 -14.68
N SER A 134 -1.05 0.75 -15.15
CA SER A 134 0.07 1.58 -14.64
C SER A 134 -0.08 3.09 -14.80
N LYS A 135 -1.02 3.56 -15.63
CA LYS A 135 -1.32 4.99 -15.77
C LYS A 135 -2.43 5.46 -14.82
N LYS A 136 -3.20 4.53 -14.29
CA LYS A 136 -4.36 4.82 -13.41
C LYS A 136 -4.02 4.60 -11.94
N VAL A 137 -3.20 3.58 -11.64
CA VAL A 137 -2.85 3.21 -10.26
C VAL A 137 -1.36 2.92 -10.13
N GLN A 138 -0.83 3.14 -8.94
CA GLN A 138 0.49 2.71 -8.54
C GLN A 138 0.50 1.18 -8.38
N LEU A 139 1.43 0.53 -9.06
CA LEU A 139 1.64 -0.92 -8.98
C LEU A 139 2.96 -1.17 -8.25
N VAL A 140 2.86 -1.57 -7.00
CA VAL A 140 3.99 -1.73 -6.09
C VAL A 140 4.47 -3.18 -6.12
N GLY A 141 5.74 -3.40 -6.39
CA GLY A 141 6.37 -4.70 -6.21
C GLY A 141 7.02 -4.82 -4.83
N ASP A 142 6.49 -5.69 -3.97
CA ASP A 142 7.09 -6.10 -2.70
C ASP A 142 7.85 -7.41 -2.90
N ASP A 143 7.18 -8.55 -2.86
CA ASP A 143 7.80 -9.87 -3.07
C ASP A 143 8.39 -10.00 -4.49
N LEU A 144 7.81 -9.29 -5.46
CA LEU A 144 8.35 -9.20 -6.81
C LEU A 144 9.80 -8.69 -6.83
N PHE A 145 10.16 -7.70 -6.02
CA PHE A 145 11.46 -7.01 -6.07
C PHE A 145 12.34 -7.22 -4.84
N VAL A 146 11.75 -7.57 -3.71
CA VAL A 146 12.42 -7.81 -2.40
C VAL A 146 13.48 -6.75 -2.04
N THR A 147 13.23 -5.49 -2.40
CA THR A 147 14.17 -4.35 -2.28
C THR A 147 15.51 -4.58 -3.01
N ASN A 148 15.57 -5.54 -3.93
CA ASN A 148 16.80 -5.97 -4.60
C ASN A 148 17.00 -5.21 -5.92
N SER A 149 18.08 -4.43 -6.02
CA SER A 149 18.38 -3.61 -7.19
C SER A 149 18.57 -4.43 -8.49
N LYS A 150 19.06 -5.67 -8.41
CA LYS A 150 19.25 -6.53 -9.59
C LYS A 150 17.90 -7.00 -10.15
N ILE A 151 16.97 -7.39 -9.27
CA ILE A 151 15.63 -7.83 -9.66
C ILE A 151 14.83 -6.62 -10.16
N LEU A 152 14.92 -5.48 -9.44
CA LEU A 152 14.31 -4.22 -9.88
C LEU A 152 14.77 -3.81 -11.28
N ASN A 153 16.08 -3.88 -11.56
CA ASN A 153 16.61 -3.56 -12.89
C ASN A 153 16.03 -4.45 -14.00
N GLN A 154 15.80 -5.72 -13.72
CA GLN A 154 15.12 -6.63 -14.65
C GLN A 154 13.66 -6.21 -14.88
N GLY A 155 12.93 -5.85 -13.80
CA GLY A 155 11.55 -5.36 -13.87
C GLY A 155 11.43 -4.08 -14.71
N ILE A 156 12.31 -3.11 -14.46
CA ILE A 156 12.40 -1.87 -15.23
C ILE A 156 12.63 -2.18 -16.71
N GLY A 157 13.61 -3.03 -17.02
CA GLY A 157 13.92 -3.41 -18.41
C GLY A 157 12.78 -4.12 -19.13
N LYS A 158 11.87 -4.77 -18.40
CA LYS A 158 10.68 -5.45 -18.94
C LYS A 158 9.41 -4.59 -18.92
N GLY A 159 9.45 -3.39 -18.30
CA GLY A 159 8.30 -2.52 -18.14
C GLY A 159 7.24 -3.13 -17.21
N ILE A 160 7.66 -3.62 -16.06
CA ILE A 160 6.83 -4.31 -15.05
C ILE A 160 6.75 -3.46 -13.79
N ALA A 161 5.53 -3.27 -13.25
CA ALA A 161 5.23 -2.38 -12.13
C ALA A 161 5.54 -0.89 -12.43
N ASN A 162 5.37 0.00 -11.47
CA ASN A 162 5.76 1.40 -11.54
C ASN A 162 6.14 1.98 -10.17
N SER A 163 6.25 1.10 -9.17
CA SER A 163 6.66 1.43 -7.80
C SER A 163 7.34 0.22 -7.15
N ILE A 164 8.11 0.46 -6.11
CA ILE A 164 8.78 -0.57 -5.31
C ILE A 164 8.51 -0.35 -3.83
N LEU A 165 8.24 -1.42 -3.09
CA LEU A 165 8.24 -1.41 -1.64
C LEU A 165 9.68 -1.49 -1.12
N ILE A 166 10.01 -0.68 -0.13
CA ILE A 166 11.35 -0.57 0.45
C ILE A 166 11.35 -1.11 1.86
N LYS A 167 11.91 -2.29 2.03
CA LYS A 167 12.11 -2.96 3.31
C LYS A 167 13.61 -2.99 3.64
N VAL A 168 14.06 -2.06 4.48
CA VAL A 168 15.48 -1.83 4.79
C VAL A 168 16.18 -3.08 5.29
N ASN A 169 15.53 -3.86 6.15
CA ASN A 169 16.09 -5.08 6.72
C ASN A 169 15.97 -6.31 5.80
N GLN A 170 15.28 -6.23 4.68
CA GLN A 170 15.17 -7.31 3.70
C GLN A 170 16.44 -7.37 2.83
N ILE A 171 16.88 -6.23 2.31
CA ILE A 171 18.16 -6.12 1.61
C ILE A 171 19.35 -6.06 2.57
N GLY A 172 19.19 -5.46 3.75
CA GLY A 172 20.08 -5.60 4.90
C GLY A 172 21.05 -4.45 5.15
N THR A 173 21.27 -3.53 4.22
CA THR A 173 22.10 -2.33 4.42
C THR A 173 21.43 -1.08 3.87
N LEU A 174 21.70 0.08 4.49
CA LEU A 174 21.24 1.37 3.97
C LEU A 174 21.83 1.71 2.61
N THR A 175 23.07 1.33 2.36
CA THR A 175 23.74 1.54 1.07
C THR A 175 22.99 0.84 -0.07
N GLU A 176 22.61 -0.41 0.10
CA GLU A 176 21.84 -1.16 -0.90
C GLU A 176 20.41 -0.65 -1.01
N THR A 177 19.79 -0.30 0.13
CA THR A 177 18.46 0.34 0.16
C THR A 177 18.44 1.60 -0.70
N PHE A 178 19.37 2.52 -0.47
CA PHE A 178 19.45 3.77 -1.23
C PHE A 178 19.83 3.55 -2.70
N ALA A 179 20.61 2.53 -3.00
CA ALA A 179 20.91 2.15 -4.39
C ALA A 179 19.63 1.68 -5.12
N ALA A 180 18.81 0.86 -4.48
CA ALA A 180 17.53 0.42 -5.04
C ALA A 180 16.56 1.61 -5.23
N MET A 181 16.42 2.48 -4.23
CA MET A 181 15.58 3.68 -4.32
C MET A 181 16.04 4.62 -5.43
N LYS A 182 17.34 4.90 -5.53
CA LYS A 182 17.90 5.74 -6.59
C LYS A 182 17.62 5.16 -7.98
N MET A 183 17.76 3.86 -8.14
CA MET A 183 17.46 3.16 -9.40
C MET A 183 15.98 3.29 -9.75
N ALA A 184 15.07 3.04 -8.82
CA ALA A 184 13.63 3.19 -8.99
C ALA A 184 13.27 4.61 -9.46
N LEU A 185 13.69 5.61 -8.71
CA LEU A 185 13.42 7.03 -8.99
C LEU A 185 13.99 7.46 -10.35
N SER A 186 15.20 6.99 -10.72
CA SER A 186 15.82 7.31 -12.01
C SER A 186 15.06 6.68 -13.19
N ALA A 187 14.30 5.61 -12.95
CA ALA A 187 13.46 4.96 -13.94
C ALA A 187 12.00 5.49 -13.96
N GLY A 188 11.69 6.51 -13.14
CA GLY A 188 10.34 7.07 -13.02
C GLY A 188 9.40 6.26 -12.12
N TYR A 189 9.91 5.30 -11.37
CA TYR A 189 9.15 4.57 -10.35
C TYR A 189 9.04 5.41 -9.09
N THR A 190 8.01 5.15 -8.30
CA THR A 190 7.88 5.64 -6.92
C THR A 190 8.46 4.61 -5.93
N CYS A 191 8.69 5.04 -4.69
CA CYS A 191 9.12 4.20 -3.59
C CYS A 191 8.15 4.34 -2.43
N VAL A 192 7.81 3.24 -1.78
CA VAL A 192 7.02 3.22 -0.54
C VAL A 192 7.91 2.66 0.56
N MET A 193 8.26 3.47 1.57
CA MET A 193 8.99 3.00 2.74
C MET A 193 8.09 2.09 3.57
N SER A 194 8.56 0.91 3.98
CA SER A 194 7.71 -0.09 4.59
C SER A 194 8.27 -0.67 5.88
N HIS A 195 7.34 -0.96 6.80
CA HIS A 195 7.55 -1.83 7.94
C HIS A 195 7.63 -3.31 7.53
N ARG A 196 7.66 -4.19 8.53
CA ARG A 196 7.44 -5.64 8.39
C ARG A 196 6.24 -6.06 9.26
N SER A 197 5.66 -7.26 9.01
CA SER A 197 4.62 -7.84 9.89
C SER A 197 5.11 -7.97 11.34
N GLY A 198 6.33 -8.47 11.55
CA GLY A 198 7.03 -8.41 12.83
C GLY A 198 7.76 -7.08 12.96
N GLU A 199 7.36 -6.25 13.91
CA GLU A 199 7.90 -4.90 14.16
C GLU A 199 8.21 -4.66 15.63
N THR A 200 8.98 -3.58 15.85
CA THR A 200 9.29 -3.00 17.17
C THR A 200 8.87 -1.53 17.19
N GLU A 201 9.08 -0.84 18.31
CA GLU A 201 8.87 0.61 18.41
C GLU A 201 9.99 1.46 17.78
N ASP A 202 10.96 0.85 17.08
CA ASP A 202 11.98 1.58 16.32
C ASP A 202 11.32 2.46 15.26
N THR A 203 11.83 3.68 15.08
CA THR A 203 11.25 4.71 14.20
C THR A 203 12.08 5.02 12.97
N THR A 204 13.16 4.28 12.74
CA THR A 204 14.12 4.57 11.65
C THR A 204 13.45 4.72 10.28
N ILE A 205 12.44 3.89 9.96
CA ILE A 205 11.74 3.99 8.66
C ILE A 205 10.94 5.29 8.51
N ALA A 206 10.47 5.90 9.59
CA ALA A 206 9.83 7.21 9.55
C ALA A 206 10.84 8.31 9.17
N ASP A 207 12.00 8.32 9.83
CA ASP A 207 13.10 9.24 9.48
C ASP A 207 13.57 9.05 8.05
N LEU A 208 13.74 7.80 7.60
CA LEU A 208 14.17 7.47 6.24
C LEU A 208 13.14 7.90 5.18
N SER A 209 11.84 7.74 5.46
CA SER A 209 10.80 8.15 4.52
C SER A 209 10.84 9.65 4.22
N VAL A 210 11.12 10.46 5.22
CA VAL A 210 11.28 11.91 5.08
C VAL A 210 12.64 12.27 4.47
N ALA A 211 13.72 11.70 5.00
CA ALA A 211 15.09 12.01 4.55
C ALA A 211 15.35 11.69 3.08
N THR A 212 14.67 10.67 2.54
CA THR A 212 14.76 10.29 1.12
C THR A 212 13.72 10.97 0.24
N SER A 213 12.80 11.73 0.82
CA SER A 213 11.67 12.36 0.12
C SER A 213 10.87 11.35 -0.74
N CYS A 214 10.73 10.10 -0.28
CA CYS A 214 9.97 9.10 -1.03
C CYS A 214 8.46 9.42 -1.05
N GLY A 215 7.98 10.22 -0.10
CA GLY A 215 6.61 10.73 -0.05
C GLY A 215 5.56 9.73 0.42
N GLN A 216 5.94 8.49 0.68
CA GLN A 216 5.02 7.41 1.06
C GLN A 216 5.62 6.51 2.13
N ILE A 217 4.78 6.05 3.05
CA ILE A 217 5.13 5.05 4.07
C ILE A 217 3.98 4.06 4.26
N LYS A 218 4.29 2.77 4.30
CA LYS A 218 3.40 1.68 4.71
C LYS A 218 3.86 1.22 6.08
N THR A 219 3.13 1.53 7.16
CA THR A 219 3.62 1.28 8.52
C THR A 219 2.54 0.78 9.50
N GLY A 220 1.52 0.15 8.97
CA GLY A 220 0.44 -0.47 9.74
C GLY A 220 -0.71 0.47 10.03
N SER A 221 -1.71 -0.06 10.72
CA SER A 221 -2.90 0.68 11.10
C SER A 221 -2.65 1.55 12.33
N LEU A 222 -3.68 2.29 12.75
CA LEU A 222 -3.62 3.27 13.84
C LEU A 222 -3.92 2.62 15.20
N SER A 223 -3.29 1.49 15.43
CA SER A 223 -3.30 0.74 16.68
C SER A 223 -1.95 0.07 16.90
N ARG A 224 -1.68 -0.46 18.08
CA ARG A 224 -0.42 -1.07 18.54
C ARG A 224 0.74 -0.06 18.59
N SER A 225 1.54 -0.11 19.66
CA SER A 225 2.63 0.83 19.89
C SER A 225 3.77 0.72 18.86
N ASP A 226 4.01 -0.49 18.35
CA ASP A 226 4.98 -0.76 17.30
C ASP A 226 4.66 -0.07 15.95
N ARG A 227 3.38 0.26 15.71
CA ARG A 227 2.93 1.04 14.54
C ARG A 227 2.85 2.54 14.87
N LEU A 228 2.21 2.88 15.98
CA LEU A 228 2.03 4.27 16.41
C LEU A 228 3.35 5.00 16.65
N ALA A 229 4.41 4.29 17.02
CA ALA A 229 5.74 4.88 17.18
C ALA A 229 6.20 5.63 15.91
N LYS A 230 5.98 5.05 14.71
CA LYS A 230 6.34 5.66 13.42
C LYS A 230 5.49 6.89 13.12
N TYR A 231 4.18 6.79 13.33
CA TYR A 231 3.27 7.95 13.17
C TYR A 231 3.62 9.08 14.12
N ASN A 232 3.88 8.78 15.39
CA ASN A 232 4.30 9.77 16.39
C ASN A 232 5.66 10.40 16.01
N ARG A 233 6.58 9.62 15.41
CA ARG A 233 7.84 10.17 14.93
C ARG A 233 7.63 11.14 13.76
N LEU A 234 6.76 10.80 12.82
CA LEU A 234 6.40 11.69 11.70
C LEU A 234 5.76 13.00 12.19
N LEU A 235 4.90 12.97 13.21
CA LEU A 235 4.36 14.19 13.83
C LEU A 235 5.48 15.08 14.39
N ARG A 236 6.44 14.49 15.09
CA ARG A 236 7.59 15.24 15.64
C ARG A 236 8.46 15.83 14.53
N ILE A 237 8.67 15.07 13.45
CA ILE A 237 9.44 15.57 12.28
C ILE A 237 8.69 16.75 11.65
N GLU A 238 7.36 16.67 11.51
CA GLU A 238 6.56 17.78 11.00
C GLU A 238 6.69 19.03 11.87
N GLU A 239 6.64 18.88 13.19
CA GLU A 239 6.87 19.98 14.15
C GLU A 239 8.31 20.57 14.03
N GLU A 240 9.32 19.71 13.95
CA GLU A 240 10.74 20.12 13.81
C GLU A 240 10.98 20.90 12.51
N LEU A 241 10.35 20.49 11.41
CA LEU A 241 10.46 21.14 10.10
C LEU A 241 9.64 22.44 10.02
N GLY A 242 8.57 22.57 10.77
CA GLY A 242 7.69 23.74 10.79
C GLY A 242 7.20 24.08 9.37
N SER A 243 7.44 25.31 8.93
CA SER A 243 7.03 25.78 7.59
C SER A 243 7.73 25.08 6.42
N ASN A 244 8.78 24.30 6.66
CA ASN A 244 9.49 23.54 5.64
C ASN A 244 8.89 22.14 5.47
N ALA A 245 7.96 21.73 6.34
CA ALA A 245 7.26 20.46 6.20
C ALA A 245 6.34 20.50 4.96
N VAL A 246 6.44 19.47 4.13
CA VAL A 246 5.59 19.29 2.96
C VAL A 246 4.91 17.93 3.03
N TYR A 247 3.57 17.92 3.03
CA TYR A 247 2.78 16.72 2.85
C TYR A 247 2.36 16.64 1.37
N PRO A 248 2.90 15.68 0.60
CA PRO A 248 2.78 15.73 -0.86
C PRO A 248 1.37 15.40 -1.38
N GLY A 249 0.50 14.76 -0.58
CA GLY A 249 -0.82 14.35 -1.06
C GLY A 249 -0.72 13.54 -2.35
N LEU A 250 -1.49 13.91 -3.38
CA LEU A 250 -1.47 13.23 -4.67
C LEU A 250 -0.15 13.37 -5.43
N ASP A 251 0.67 14.37 -5.13
CA ASP A 251 1.99 14.54 -5.76
C ASP A 251 2.97 13.41 -5.39
N ALA A 252 2.66 12.59 -4.36
CA ALA A 252 3.40 11.37 -4.08
C ALA A 252 3.26 10.31 -5.19
N PHE A 253 2.18 10.40 -5.98
CA PHE A 253 1.83 9.49 -7.08
C PHE A 253 2.13 10.11 -8.46
N LYS A 254 3.24 10.81 -8.57
CA LYS A 254 3.66 11.59 -9.75
C LYS A 254 3.84 10.80 -11.04
N ASN A 255 3.83 9.48 -10.98
CA ASN A 255 3.87 8.57 -12.13
C ASN A 255 2.48 8.22 -12.68
N LEU A 256 1.42 8.72 -12.06
CA LEU A 256 0.03 8.51 -12.49
C LEU A 256 -0.51 9.72 -13.27
N SER A 257 -1.55 9.46 -14.07
CA SER A 257 -2.28 10.48 -14.84
C SER A 257 -3.63 10.75 -14.17
N ILE A 258 -3.60 11.20 -12.91
CA ILE A 258 -4.79 11.50 -12.10
C ILE A 258 -4.96 13.00 -11.89
#